data_46a6265bb0c8aea67b065d0f5b1e61cc
#
_entry.id   46a6265bb0c8aea67b065d0f5b1e61cc
#
_cell.length_a   1.000
_cell.length_b   1.000
_cell.length_c   1.000
_cell.angle_alpha   90.00
_cell.angle_beta   90.00
_cell.angle_gamma   90.00
#
_symmetry.space_group_name_H-M   'P 1'
#
loop_
_entity.id
_entity.type
_entity.pdbx_description
1 polymer ?
#
loop_
_entity_poly.entity_id
_entity_poly.type
_entity_poly.pdbx_seq_one_letter_code
_entity_poly.pdbx_strand_id
1 'polypeptide(L)'
;FFIMWLVNLSGKPSVKHGIPYPVFARVSMGVFGANFPAMARGLVAMFWYGAQTYAASTAVALLITGITGNPGTEMFLGMTGVMWVSFIFVSGFQVYLFWQGIDLVKRFLNFAGPAVYVVMVVLMLVIWFKAGGSLLSEVGEIFSGGTRSGGFEGLGSFGAFLAVFSIMVGYFAAVVINFGD
;
A
#
# COMPACT_ATOMS: atom_id res chain seq x y z
N PHE A 1 9.50 8.65 12.08
CA PHE A 1 10.93 8.99 12.25
C PHE A 1 11.83 7.77 12.18
N PHE A 2 11.55 6.67 12.90
CA PHE A 2 12.39 5.46 12.89
C PHE A 2 12.54 4.84 11.49
N ILE A 3 11.44 4.66 10.76
CA ILE A 3 11.44 4.13 9.39
C ILE A 3 12.20 5.07 8.45
N MET A 4 12.00 6.38 8.56
CA MET A 4 12.72 7.38 7.77
C MET A 4 14.24 7.30 7.97
N TRP A 5 14.69 7.04 9.20
CA TRP A 5 16.11 6.85 9.50
C TRP A 5 16.67 5.58 8.82
N LEU A 6 15.91 4.46 8.89
CA LEU A 6 16.28 3.21 8.21
C LEU A 6 16.32 3.36 6.68
N VAL A 7 15.33 4.06 6.11
CA VAL A 7 15.29 4.36 4.66
C VAL A 7 16.50 5.18 4.24
N ASN A 8 16.89 6.18 5.02
CA ASN A 8 18.08 6.97 4.74
C ASN A 8 19.38 6.16 4.81
N LEU A 9 19.48 5.23 5.77
CA LEU A 9 20.64 4.35 5.88
C LEU A 9 20.77 3.42 4.67
N SER A 10 19.68 2.81 4.23
CA SER A 10 19.68 1.88 3.09
C SER A 10 19.78 2.59 1.74
N GLY A 11 19.11 3.74 1.59
CA GLY A 11 19.04 4.47 0.33
C GLY A 11 20.26 5.36 0.05
N LYS A 12 20.93 5.86 1.09
CA LYS A 12 22.05 6.81 0.92
C LYS A 12 23.21 6.27 0.08
N PRO A 13 23.67 5.02 0.24
CA PRO A 13 24.69 4.44 -0.64
C PRO A 13 24.22 4.31 -2.09
N SER A 14 22.98 3.86 -2.29
CA SER A 14 22.40 3.67 -3.62
C SER A 14 22.24 4.98 -4.37
N VAL A 15 21.71 6.02 -3.73
CA VAL A 15 21.54 7.35 -4.32
C VAL A 15 22.90 8.01 -4.62
N LYS A 16 23.87 7.84 -3.74
CA LYS A 16 25.20 8.48 -3.89
C LYS A 16 26.06 7.81 -4.96
N HIS A 17 25.98 6.51 -5.09
CA HIS A 17 26.87 5.71 -5.93
C HIS A 17 26.19 5.02 -7.11
N GLY A 18 24.85 5.13 -7.24
CA GLY A 18 24.06 4.45 -8.28
C GLY A 18 24.10 2.91 -8.15
N ILE A 19 24.23 2.39 -6.92
CA ILE A 19 24.42 0.97 -6.67
C ILE A 19 23.09 0.34 -6.24
N PRO A 20 22.53 -0.63 -6.98
CA PRO A 20 21.31 -1.30 -6.57
C PRO A 20 21.54 -2.19 -5.34
N TYR A 21 20.47 -2.43 -4.58
CA TYR A 21 20.52 -3.21 -3.33
C TYR A 21 21.23 -4.56 -3.44
N PRO A 22 21.04 -5.39 -4.48
CA PRO A 22 21.75 -6.67 -4.58
C PRO A 22 23.26 -6.54 -4.65
N VAL A 23 23.77 -5.44 -5.23
CA VAL A 23 25.21 -5.17 -5.30
C VAL A 23 25.73 -4.68 -3.95
N PHE A 24 24.97 -3.82 -3.28
CA PHE A 24 25.31 -3.34 -1.93
C PHE A 24 25.32 -4.51 -0.91
N ALA A 25 24.37 -5.43 -0.98
CA ALA A 25 24.29 -6.59 -0.11
C ALA A 25 25.51 -7.53 -0.23
N ARG A 26 26.22 -7.51 -1.37
CA ARG A 26 27.47 -8.31 -1.56
C ARG A 26 28.58 -7.90 -0.62
N VAL A 27 28.62 -6.66 -0.18
CA VAL A 27 29.63 -6.15 0.75
C VAL A 27 29.54 -6.83 2.11
N SER A 28 28.34 -7.13 2.56
CA SER A 28 28.07 -7.77 3.87
C SER A 28 27.93 -9.28 3.81
N MET A 29 27.34 -9.80 2.72
CA MET A 29 26.94 -11.22 2.62
C MET A 29 27.76 -12.01 1.59
N GLY A 30 28.70 -11.36 0.90
CA GLY A 30 29.44 -11.96 -0.21
C GLY A 30 28.58 -12.16 -1.47
N VAL A 31 29.21 -12.62 -2.56
CA VAL A 31 28.55 -12.74 -3.88
C VAL A 31 27.40 -13.74 -3.88
N PHE A 32 27.59 -14.90 -3.25
CA PHE A 32 26.57 -15.95 -3.19
C PHE A 32 25.49 -15.65 -2.14
N GLY A 33 25.89 -15.14 -0.96
CA GLY A 33 24.96 -14.81 0.12
C GLY A 33 23.96 -13.70 -0.24
N ALA A 34 24.35 -12.75 -1.06
CA ALA A 34 23.49 -11.66 -1.52
C ALA A 34 22.33 -12.10 -2.43
N ASN A 35 22.43 -13.30 -3.04
CA ASN A 35 21.34 -13.83 -3.88
C ASN A 35 20.12 -14.20 -3.04
N PHE A 36 20.29 -14.66 -1.81
CA PHE A 36 19.18 -15.04 -0.94
C PHE A 36 18.24 -13.85 -0.63
N PRO A 37 18.71 -12.73 -0.07
CA PRO A 37 17.85 -11.58 0.17
C PRO A 37 17.31 -10.96 -1.14
N ALA A 38 18.04 -11.02 -2.25
CA ALA A 38 17.54 -10.57 -3.54
C ALA A 38 16.34 -11.40 -4.04
N MET A 39 16.41 -12.72 -3.92
CA MET A 39 15.30 -13.61 -4.26
C MET A 39 14.11 -13.43 -3.31
N ALA A 40 14.36 -13.37 -2.00
CA ALA A 40 13.32 -13.12 -1.00
C ALA A 40 12.59 -11.80 -1.27
N ARG A 41 13.32 -10.73 -1.60
CA ARG A 41 12.76 -9.43 -1.99
C ARG A 41 11.86 -9.54 -3.22
N GLY A 42 12.32 -10.26 -4.26
CA GLY A 42 11.51 -10.47 -5.47
C GLY A 42 10.21 -11.20 -5.18
N LEU A 43 10.27 -12.23 -4.34
CA LEU A 43 9.09 -13.00 -3.94
C LEU A 43 8.09 -12.13 -3.15
N VAL A 44 8.58 -11.36 -2.17
CA VAL A 44 7.75 -10.41 -1.42
C VAL A 44 7.12 -9.37 -2.34
N ALA A 45 7.88 -8.85 -3.32
CA ALA A 45 7.35 -7.90 -4.30
C ALA A 45 6.22 -8.48 -5.14
N MET A 46 6.30 -9.76 -5.56
CA MET A 46 5.22 -10.44 -6.28
C MET A 46 3.95 -10.58 -5.44
N PHE A 47 4.06 -10.95 -4.16
CA PHE A 47 2.92 -11.01 -3.25
C PHE A 47 2.27 -9.63 -3.05
N TRP A 48 3.08 -8.60 -2.83
CA TRP A 48 2.59 -7.22 -2.69
C TRP A 48 1.90 -6.73 -3.96
N TYR A 49 2.48 -7.00 -5.13
CA TYR A 49 1.86 -6.67 -6.41
C TYR A 49 0.48 -7.31 -6.53
N GLY A 50 0.35 -8.60 -6.25
CA GLY A 50 -0.92 -9.31 -6.28
C GLY A 50 -1.95 -8.74 -5.31
N ALA A 51 -1.56 -8.52 -4.07
CA ALA A 51 -2.46 -7.96 -3.04
C ALA A 51 -2.94 -6.55 -3.39
N GLN A 52 -2.05 -5.69 -3.89
CA GLN A 52 -2.43 -4.32 -4.27
C GLN A 52 -3.26 -4.28 -5.54
N THR A 53 -2.99 -5.14 -6.51
CA THR A 53 -3.81 -5.27 -7.73
C THR A 53 -5.22 -5.72 -7.37
N TYR A 54 -5.35 -6.68 -6.46
CA TYR A 54 -6.65 -7.12 -5.95
C TYR A 54 -7.40 -5.99 -5.24
N ALA A 55 -6.75 -5.25 -4.35
CA ALA A 55 -7.35 -4.11 -3.66
C ALA A 55 -7.79 -3.00 -4.63
N ALA A 56 -6.97 -2.69 -5.64
CA ALA A 56 -7.30 -1.72 -6.67
C ALA A 56 -8.48 -2.19 -7.54
N SER A 57 -8.52 -3.47 -7.91
CA SER A 57 -9.63 -4.04 -8.68
C SER A 57 -10.94 -4.03 -7.89
N THR A 58 -10.87 -4.28 -6.59
CA THR A 58 -12.04 -4.18 -5.70
C THR A 58 -12.57 -2.74 -5.66
N ALA A 59 -11.70 -1.74 -5.56
CA ALA A 59 -12.11 -0.33 -5.58
C ALA A 59 -12.78 0.05 -6.91
N VAL A 60 -12.24 -0.40 -8.05
CA VAL A 60 -12.85 -0.19 -9.37
C VAL A 60 -14.19 -0.92 -9.48
N ALA A 61 -14.29 -2.15 -8.99
CA ALA A 61 -15.54 -2.90 -8.98
C ALA A 61 -16.62 -2.21 -8.15
N LEU A 62 -16.27 -1.65 -7.00
CA LEU A 62 -17.19 -0.86 -6.17
C LEU A 62 -17.67 0.40 -6.90
N LEU A 63 -16.81 1.08 -7.62
CA LEU A 63 -17.21 2.23 -8.44
C LEU A 63 -18.19 1.82 -9.55
N ILE A 64 -17.90 0.75 -10.28
CA ILE A 64 -18.78 0.22 -11.33
C ILE A 64 -20.12 -0.18 -10.75
N THR A 65 -20.11 -0.90 -9.64
CA THR A 65 -21.35 -1.34 -8.94
C THR A 65 -22.14 -0.15 -8.43
N GLY A 66 -21.47 0.90 -7.91
CA GLY A 66 -22.13 2.13 -7.45
C GLY A 66 -22.83 2.89 -8.58
N ILE A 67 -22.29 2.84 -9.80
CA ILE A 67 -22.88 3.50 -10.98
C ILE A 67 -23.97 2.62 -11.61
N THR A 68 -23.73 1.31 -11.70
CA THR A 68 -24.62 0.37 -12.42
C THR A 68 -25.74 -0.17 -11.53
N GLY A 69 -25.59 -0.09 -10.20
CA GLY A 69 -26.54 -0.62 -9.23
C GLY A 69 -26.60 -2.17 -9.16
N ASN A 70 -25.74 -2.86 -9.93
CA ASN A 70 -25.75 -4.32 -10.01
C ASN A 70 -24.34 -4.88 -9.66
N PRO A 71 -24.19 -5.61 -8.57
CA PRO A 71 -22.90 -6.22 -8.17
C PRO A 71 -22.49 -7.40 -9.06
N GLY A 72 -23.37 -7.87 -9.96
CA GLY A 72 -23.14 -9.08 -10.75
C GLY A 72 -23.32 -10.37 -9.95
N THR A 73 -23.30 -11.50 -10.65
CA THR A 73 -23.34 -12.85 -10.05
C THR A 73 -21.91 -13.33 -9.74
N GLU A 74 -21.77 -14.13 -8.71
CA GLU A 74 -20.52 -14.83 -8.42
C GLU A 74 -20.22 -15.84 -9.53
N MET A 75 -19.01 -15.79 -10.06
CA MET A 75 -18.60 -16.66 -11.17
C MET A 75 -17.56 -17.69 -10.73
N PHE A 76 -16.37 -17.25 -10.35
CA PHE A 76 -15.25 -18.14 -10.09
C PHE A 76 -14.37 -17.58 -8.96
N LEU A 77 -13.85 -18.45 -8.09
CA LEU A 77 -13.00 -18.08 -6.94
C LEU A 77 -13.65 -17.04 -5.98
N GLY A 78 -14.98 -17.04 -5.84
CA GLY A 78 -15.69 -16.10 -4.96
C GLY A 78 -15.69 -14.65 -5.46
N MET A 79 -15.33 -14.41 -6.73
CA MET A 79 -15.34 -13.09 -7.34
C MET A 79 -16.54 -12.93 -8.28
N THR A 80 -17.16 -11.75 -8.24
CA THR A 80 -18.25 -11.41 -9.16
C THR A 80 -17.70 -11.10 -10.57
N GLY A 81 -18.56 -11.19 -11.61
CA GLY A 81 -18.18 -10.86 -12.97
C GLY A 81 -17.61 -9.43 -13.10
N VAL A 82 -18.20 -8.47 -12.37
CA VAL A 82 -17.70 -7.09 -12.32
C VAL A 82 -16.29 -7.04 -11.74
N MET A 83 -16.01 -7.84 -10.73
CA MET A 83 -14.70 -7.89 -10.09
C MET A 83 -13.64 -8.49 -11.01
N TRP A 84 -14.00 -9.51 -11.82
CA TRP A 84 -13.12 -10.09 -12.85
C TRP A 84 -12.78 -9.08 -13.94
N VAL A 85 -13.79 -8.38 -14.47
CA VAL A 85 -13.57 -7.33 -15.47
C VAL A 85 -12.66 -6.22 -14.90
N SER A 86 -12.92 -5.77 -13.68
CA SER A 86 -12.10 -4.78 -13.00
C SER A 86 -10.65 -5.25 -12.79
N PHE A 87 -10.46 -6.52 -12.43
CA PHE A 87 -9.13 -7.11 -12.24
C PHE A 87 -8.34 -7.17 -13.56
N ILE A 88 -8.96 -7.61 -14.64
CA ILE A 88 -8.34 -7.64 -15.96
C ILE A 88 -8.01 -6.23 -16.43
N PHE A 89 -8.91 -5.28 -16.24
CA PHE A 89 -8.68 -3.87 -16.58
C PHE A 89 -7.50 -3.26 -15.83
N VAL A 90 -7.48 -3.41 -14.50
CA VAL A 90 -6.39 -2.89 -13.65
C VAL A 90 -5.07 -3.54 -14.00
N SER A 91 -5.04 -4.88 -14.15
CA SER A 91 -3.83 -5.61 -14.53
C SER A 91 -3.31 -5.20 -15.90
N GLY A 92 -4.20 -5.08 -16.89
CA GLY A 92 -3.85 -4.63 -18.24
C GLY A 92 -3.30 -3.20 -18.24
N PHE A 93 -3.91 -2.31 -17.46
CA PHE A 93 -3.43 -0.94 -17.30
C PHE A 93 -2.03 -0.88 -16.65
N GLN A 94 -1.79 -1.70 -15.63
CA GLN A 94 -0.47 -1.79 -14.99
C GLN A 94 0.59 -2.32 -15.97
N VAL A 95 0.28 -3.40 -16.73
CA VAL A 95 1.19 -3.93 -17.74
C VAL A 95 1.49 -2.89 -18.81
N TYR A 96 0.47 -2.13 -19.26
CA TYR A 96 0.66 -1.04 -20.21
C TYR A 96 1.60 0.05 -19.68
N LEU A 97 1.44 0.45 -18.41
CA LEU A 97 2.33 1.45 -17.79
C LEU A 97 3.78 0.95 -17.74
N PHE A 98 4.00 -0.31 -17.37
CA PHE A 98 5.34 -0.89 -17.33
C PHE A 98 5.95 -1.05 -18.72
N TRP A 99 5.14 -1.39 -19.72
CA TRP A 99 5.62 -1.53 -21.11
C TRP A 99 6.14 -0.20 -21.68
N GLN A 100 5.51 0.90 -21.35
CA GLN A 100 5.92 2.24 -21.77
C GLN A 100 7.19 2.74 -21.07
N GLY A 101 7.63 2.02 -20.03
CA GLY A 101 8.86 2.33 -19.32
C GLY A 101 8.71 3.32 -18.18
N ILE A 102 9.85 3.58 -17.53
CA ILE A 102 9.90 4.31 -16.25
C ILE A 102 9.45 5.77 -16.36
N ASP A 103 9.57 6.37 -17.54
CA ASP A 103 9.20 7.78 -17.74
C ASP A 103 7.68 7.99 -17.71
N LEU A 104 6.90 7.04 -18.25
CA LEU A 104 5.45 7.10 -18.12
C LEU A 104 5.01 6.86 -16.68
N VAL A 105 5.64 5.92 -15.99
CA VAL A 105 5.38 5.65 -14.56
C VAL A 105 5.65 6.91 -13.73
N LYS A 106 6.76 7.62 -13.95
CA LYS A 106 7.06 8.89 -13.29
C LYS A 106 6.00 9.96 -13.54
N ARG A 107 5.56 10.12 -14.80
CA ARG A 107 4.49 11.07 -15.14
C ARG A 107 3.19 10.71 -14.47
N PHE A 108 2.83 9.43 -14.49
CA PHE A 108 1.64 8.94 -13.80
C PHE A 108 1.69 9.20 -12.29
N LEU A 109 2.81 8.93 -11.62
CA LEU A 109 3.00 9.19 -10.19
C LEU A 109 2.93 10.68 -9.86
N ASN A 110 3.52 11.54 -10.70
CA ASN A 110 3.45 12.99 -10.51
C ASN A 110 2.03 13.54 -10.61
N PHE A 111 1.16 12.89 -11.38
CA PHE A 111 -0.26 13.23 -11.44
C PHE A 111 -1.06 12.56 -10.32
N ALA A 112 -0.88 11.26 -10.12
CA ALA A 112 -1.64 10.47 -9.17
C ALA A 112 -1.37 10.89 -7.71
N GLY A 113 -0.14 11.28 -7.37
CA GLY A 113 0.21 11.75 -6.04
C GLY A 113 -0.67 12.91 -5.58
N PRO A 114 -0.64 14.06 -6.24
CA PRO A 114 -1.52 15.20 -5.90
C PRO A 114 -3.01 14.86 -6.00
N ALA A 115 -3.41 14.05 -7.01
CA ALA A 115 -4.81 13.68 -7.19
C ALA A 115 -5.37 12.90 -5.99
N VAL A 116 -4.58 11.96 -5.42
CA VAL A 116 -4.96 11.23 -4.21
C VAL A 116 -5.20 12.19 -3.03
N TYR A 117 -4.34 13.17 -2.82
CA TYR A 117 -4.54 14.16 -1.75
C TYR A 117 -5.81 14.97 -1.95
N VAL A 118 -6.08 15.43 -3.18
CA VAL A 118 -7.33 16.15 -3.51
C VAL A 118 -8.55 15.29 -3.20
N VAL A 119 -8.56 14.03 -3.65
CA VAL A 119 -9.66 13.09 -3.38
C VAL A 119 -9.85 12.87 -1.88
N MET A 120 -8.75 12.70 -1.12
CA MET A 120 -8.82 12.52 0.33
C MET A 120 -9.38 13.75 1.05
N VAL A 121 -8.99 14.95 0.63
CA VAL A 121 -9.55 16.21 1.18
C VAL A 121 -11.04 16.33 0.84
N VAL A 122 -11.43 16.06 -0.40
CA VAL A 122 -12.84 16.07 -0.80
C VAL A 122 -13.65 15.05 0.02
N LEU A 123 -13.14 13.83 0.16
CA LEU A 123 -13.78 12.79 0.97
C LEU A 123 -13.93 13.23 2.43
N MET A 124 -12.88 13.81 3.01
CA MET A 124 -12.91 14.34 4.36
C MET A 124 -13.99 15.42 4.51
N LEU A 125 -14.10 16.34 3.55
CA LEU A 125 -15.13 17.39 3.57
C LEU A 125 -16.54 16.80 3.43
N VAL A 126 -16.75 15.84 2.53
CA VAL A 126 -18.05 15.17 2.36
C VAL A 126 -18.47 14.45 3.64
N ILE A 127 -17.54 13.74 4.29
CA ILE A 127 -17.81 13.08 5.57
C ILE A 127 -18.12 14.12 6.64
N TRP A 128 -17.32 15.19 6.71
CA TRP A 128 -17.54 16.28 7.67
C TRP A 128 -18.94 16.89 7.55
N PHE A 129 -19.37 17.22 6.32
CA PHE A 129 -20.70 17.78 6.08
C PHE A 129 -21.85 16.79 6.34
N LYS A 130 -21.65 15.49 6.10
CA LYS A 130 -22.66 14.45 6.34
C LYS A 130 -22.77 14.05 7.81
N ALA A 131 -21.64 13.92 8.49
CA ALA A 131 -21.59 13.44 9.87
C ALA A 131 -21.84 14.56 10.90
N GLY A 132 -21.72 15.84 10.52
CA GLY A 132 -21.95 16.97 11.40
C GLY A 132 -21.16 16.91 12.70
N GLY A 133 -21.80 17.24 13.83
CA GLY A 133 -21.16 17.25 15.15
C GLY A 133 -20.74 15.89 15.71
N SER A 134 -21.26 14.77 15.17
CA SER A 134 -20.94 13.42 15.65
C SER A 134 -19.46 13.04 15.41
N LEU A 135 -18.82 13.60 14.38
CA LEU A 135 -17.39 13.34 14.13
C LEU A 135 -16.49 13.80 15.28
N LEU A 136 -16.76 14.99 15.83
CA LEU A 136 -15.96 15.54 16.92
C LEU A 136 -16.14 14.73 18.22
N SER A 137 -17.35 14.24 18.50
CA SER A 137 -17.61 13.35 19.64
C SER A 137 -16.94 11.98 19.46
N GLU A 138 -17.00 11.39 18.25
CA GLU A 138 -16.34 10.11 17.98
C GLU A 138 -14.80 10.21 18.03
N VAL A 139 -14.23 11.29 17.51
CA VAL A 139 -12.80 11.57 17.64
C VAL A 139 -12.43 11.79 19.10
N GLY A 140 -13.27 12.51 19.86
CA GLY A 140 -13.10 12.69 21.31
C GLY A 140 -13.12 11.36 22.08
N GLU A 141 -14.02 10.44 21.73
CA GLU A 141 -14.07 9.10 22.32
C GLU A 141 -12.80 8.27 22.02
N ILE A 142 -12.25 8.37 20.81
CA ILE A 142 -10.99 7.69 20.46
C ILE A 142 -9.85 8.23 21.33
N PHE A 143 -9.75 9.53 21.51
CA PHE A 143 -8.71 10.15 22.35
C PHE A 143 -8.93 9.94 23.85
N SER A 144 -10.16 9.78 24.31
CA SER A 144 -10.49 9.51 25.73
C SER A 144 -10.35 8.03 26.11
N GLY A 145 -9.91 7.17 25.20
CA GLY A 145 -9.68 5.75 25.48
C GLY A 145 -10.93 4.89 25.35
N GLY A 146 -11.98 5.39 24.69
CA GLY A 146 -13.13 4.60 24.30
C GLY A 146 -12.71 3.49 23.32
N THR A 147 -12.63 2.26 23.81
CA THR A 147 -12.30 1.09 23.03
C THR A 147 -13.46 0.74 22.10
N ARG A 148 -13.43 1.24 20.87
CA ARG A 148 -14.14 0.53 19.81
C ARG A 148 -13.37 -0.75 19.51
N SER A 149 -14.04 -1.86 19.70
CA SER A 149 -13.62 -3.23 19.38
C SER A 149 -13.14 -3.33 17.93
N GLY A 150 -11.89 -3.09 17.69
CA GLY A 150 -11.22 -3.33 16.41
C GLY A 150 -10.11 -4.31 16.63
N GLY A 151 -10.27 -5.58 16.23
CA GLY A 151 -9.20 -6.56 15.97
C GLY A 151 -8.13 -6.84 17.03
N PHE A 152 -8.07 -6.03 18.08
CA PHE A 152 -7.06 -6.09 19.15
C PHE A 152 -7.68 -6.36 20.53
N GLU A 153 -8.90 -6.94 20.56
CA GLU A 153 -9.57 -7.36 21.79
C GLU A 153 -8.69 -8.37 22.55
N GLY A 154 -8.44 -8.07 23.83
CA GLY A 154 -7.58 -8.89 24.68
C GLY A 154 -6.11 -8.47 24.77
N LEU A 155 -5.66 -7.54 23.93
CA LEU A 155 -4.34 -6.93 24.05
C LEU A 155 -4.44 -5.65 24.89
N GLY A 156 -3.71 -5.57 26.00
CA GLY A 156 -3.59 -4.31 26.75
C GLY A 156 -3.06 -3.18 25.85
N SER A 157 -3.20 -1.93 26.29
CA SER A 157 -2.81 -0.73 25.49
C SER A 157 -1.41 -0.81 24.90
N PHE A 158 -0.46 -1.39 25.62
CA PHE A 158 0.92 -1.62 25.15
C PHE A 158 0.98 -2.70 24.07
N GLY A 159 0.20 -3.79 24.21
CA GLY A 159 0.10 -4.86 23.21
C GLY A 159 -0.52 -4.36 21.90
N ALA A 160 -1.59 -3.57 21.97
CA ALA A 160 -2.20 -2.91 20.83
C ALA A 160 -1.23 -1.96 20.11
N PHE A 161 -0.48 -1.15 20.87
CA PHE A 161 0.56 -0.29 20.35
C PHE A 161 1.64 -1.08 19.60
N LEU A 162 2.15 -2.16 20.19
CA LEU A 162 3.15 -3.02 19.53
C LEU A 162 2.61 -3.68 18.28
N ALA A 163 1.34 -4.11 18.27
CA ALA A 163 0.71 -4.70 17.11
C ALA A 163 0.61 -3.70 15.94
N VAL A 164 0.10 -2.50 16.21
CA VAL A 164 0.02 -1.42 15.21
C VAL A 164 1.41 -1.03 14.71
N PHE A 165 2.37 -0.88 15.62
CA PHE A 165 3.75 -0.56 15.27
C PHE A 165 4.37 -1.64 14.38
N SER A 166 4.17 -2.92 14.71
CA SER A 166 4.67 -4.06 13.91
C SER A 166 4.06 -4.10 12.51
N ILE A 167 2.75 -3.85 12.40
CA ILE A 167 2.06 -3.76 11.11
C ILE A 167 2.62 -2.61 10.27
N MET A 168 2.81 -1.43 10.88
CA MET A 168 3.38 -0.26 10.18
C MET A 168 4.81 -0.51 9.72
N VAL A 169 5.66 -1.07 10.58
CA VAL A 169 7.05 -1.42 10.21
C VAL A 169 7.06 -2.48 9.13
N GLY A 170 6.24 -3.52 9.25
CA GLY A 170 6.12 -4.59 8.25
C GLY A 170 5.66 -4.08 6.89
N TYR A 171 4.68 -3.16 6.88
CA TYR A 171 4.19 -2.54 5.64
C TYR A 171 5.30 -1.77 4.90
N PHE A 172 6.12 -1.02 5.63
CA PHE A 172 7.21 -0.24 5.03
C PHE A 172 8.52 -1.01 4.84
N ALA A 173 8.64 -2.23 5.35
CA ALA A 173 9.89 -3.00 5.25
C ALA A 173 10.37 -3.18 3.80
N ALA A 174 9.45 -3.46 2.87
CA ALA A 174 9.77 -3.58 1.45
C ALA A 174 10.29 -2.26 0.86
N VAL A 175 9.71 -1.13 1.26
CA VAL A 175 10.12 0.21 0.81
C VAL A 175 11.51 0.55 1.34
N VAL A 176 11.81 0.21 2.61
CA VAL A 176 13.13 0.45 3.23
C VAL A 176 14.26 -0.20 2.44
N ILE A 177 14.03 -1.40 1.92
CA ILE A 177 15.03 -2.16 1.16
C ILE A 177 15.14 -1.65 -0.29
N ASN A 178 14.02 -1.21 -0.89
CA ASN A 178 13.95 -0.84 -2.31
C ASN A 178 14.15 0.66 -2.58
N PHE A 179 14.28 1.49 -1.55
CA PHE A 179 14.28 2.95 -1.70
C PHE A 179 15.45 3.49 -2.53
N GLY A 180 16.52 2.74 -2.62
CA GLY A 180 17.71 3.14 -3.39
C GLY A 180 17.76 2.59 -4.81
N ASP A 181 16.84 1.74 -5.20
CA ASP A 181 16.74 1.17 -6.55
C ASP A 181 15.79 2.03 -7.38
#